data_d66337d528733dd4b6e760f010b47668
#
_entry.id   d66337d528733dd4b6e760f010b47668
#
_cell.length_a   1.000
_cell.length_b   1.000
_cell.length_c   1.000
_cell.angle_alpha   90.00
_cell.angle_beta   90.00
_cell.angle_gamma   90.00
#
_symmetry.space_group_name_H-M   'P 1'
#
loop_
_entity.id
_entity.type
_entity.pdbx_description
1 polymer ?
#
loop_
_entity_poly.entity_id
_entity_poly.type
_entity_poly.pdbx_seq_one_letter_code
_entity_poly.pdbx_strand_id
1 'polypeptide(L)'
;MTTQQVGPQSGTLKVNTYREGVAQKLGHDLVIEVEQWDATVDVGPDGAIQSVQLNADPSSLRVREGHNGAKALTDKDLKDIHTSIDEKVLGGKPIAFASTAVEPRDDGVTVRGELTMAHTTRPATFDIDVSGDGRVAGTLPVTQSEWDIKPYKAFMGTLKVRDTVEIVLDVQLSAD
;
A
#
# COMPACT_ATOMS: atom_id res chain seq x y z
N MET A 1 -9.13 20.62 17.09
CA MET A 1 -8.49 19.50 16.37
C MET A 1 -9.25 18.22 16.71
N THR A 2 -9.59 17.46 15.71
CA THR A 2 -10.30 16.18 15.86
C THR A 2 -9.41 15.06 15.38
N THR A 3 -9.32 13.98 16.15
CA THR A 3 -8.57 12.79 15.76
C THR A 3 -9.56 11.74 15.28
N GLN A 4 -9.37 11.24 14.06
CA GLN A 4 -10.18 10.17 13.49
C GLN A 4 -9.36 8.89 13.36
N GLN A 5 -9.99 7.77 13.69
CA GLN A 5 -9.43 6.44 13.48
C GLN A 5 -10.08 5.83 12.24
N VAL A 6 -9.27 5.40 11.30
CA VAL A 6 -9.72 4.72 10.09
C VAL A 6 -9.05 3.37 9.95
N GLY A 7 -9.68 2.46 9.24
CA GLY A 7 -9.19 1.11 9.03
C GLY A 7 -10.03 0.39 7.99
N PRO A 8 -10.00 -0.95 7.93
CA PRO A 8 -10.76 -1.73 6.94
C PRO A 8 -12.27 -1.44 6.91
N GLN A 9 -12.83 -1.01 8.04
CA GLN A 9 -14.25 -0.62 8.12
C GLN A 9 -14.54 0.72 7.44
N SER A 10 -13.51 1.54 7.19
CA SER A 10 -13.64 2.87 6.58
C SER A 10 -13.34 2.86 5.08
N GLY A 11 -12.74 1.81 4.57
CA GLY A 11 -12.35 1.72 3.17
C GLY A 11 -11.28 0.66 2.93
N THR A 12 -10.46 0.88 1.90
CA THR A 12 -9.47 -0.11 1.46
C THR A 12 -8.06 0.45 1.39
N LEU A 13 -7.11 -0.40 1.73
CA LEU A 13 -5.70 -0.20 1.48
C LEU A 13 -5.24 -1.37 0.60
N LYS A 14 -4.76 -1.05 -0.60
CA LYS A 14 -4.36 -2.07 -1.59
C LYS A 14 -2.96 -1.83 -2.09
N VAL A 15 -2.36 -2.90 -2.60
CA VAL A 15 -1.07 -2.86 -3.28
C VAL A 15 -1.25 -3.48 -4.66
N ASN A 16 -0.94 -2.72 -5.70
CA ASN A 16 -0.94 -3.21 -7.08
C ASN A 16 0.48 -3.57 -7.48
N THR A 17 0.69 -4.80 -7.93
CA THR A 17 1.98 -5.28 -8.43
C THR A 17 1.89 -5.62 -9.90
N TYR A 18 3.01 -5.51 -10.60
CA TYR A 18 3.10 -5.73 -12.03
C TYR A 18 4.18 -6.75 -12.35
N ARG A 19 3.85 -7.67 -13.25
CA ARG A 19 4.78 -8.68 -13.74
C ARG A 19 5.73 -8.08 -14.79
N GLU A 20 6.92 -8.63 -14.90
CA GLU A 20 7.86 -8.33 -15.97
C GLU A 20 8.78 -9.51 -16.25
N GLY A 21 9.62 -9.39 -17.29
CA GLY A 21 10.56 -10.41 -17.71
C GLY A 21 10.08 -11.17 -18.92
N VAL A 22 10.95 -12.00 -19.51
CA VAL A 22 10.66 -12.73 -20.75
C VAL A 22 9.58 -13.80 -20.55
N ALA A 23 9.43 -14.33 -19.33
CA ALA A 23 8.39 -15.32 -19.00
C ALA A 23 7.16 -14.68 -18.32
N GLN A 24 6.92 -13.37 -18.50
CA GLN A 24 5.85 -12.65 -17.82
C GLN A 24 4.44 -13.26 -18.05
N LYS A 25 4.21 -13.96 -19.15
CA LYS A 25 2.93 -14.64 -19.43
C LYS A 25 2.59 -15.72 -18.40
N LEU A 26 3.57 -16.23 -17.66
CA LEU A 26 3.37 -17.22 -16.60
C LEU A 26 3.00 -16.58 -15.27
N GLY A 27 3.10 -15.28 -15.15
CA GLY A 27 2.76 -14.53 -13.94
C GLY A 27 1.52 -13.66 -14.11
N HIS A 28 1.17 -12.93 -13.05
CA HIS A 28 -0.01 -12.09 -13.01
C HIS A 28 0.34 -10.70 -12.48
N ASP A 29 -0.40 -9.71 -12.95
CA ASP A 29 -0.51 -8.43 -12.27
C ASP A 29 -1.50 -8.63 -11.13
N LEU A 30 -1.13 -8.26 -9.92
CA LEU A 30 -1.90 -8.56 -8.71
C LEU A 30 -2.52 -7.31 -8.12
N VAL A 31 -3.77 -7.43 -7.65
CA VAL A 31 -4.38 -6.50 -6.72
C VAL A 31 -4.42 -7.19 -5.37
N ILE A 32 -3.67 -6.64 -4.42
CA ILE A 32 -3.50 -7.18 -3.08
C ILE A 32 -4.20 -6.25 -2.09
N GLU A 33 -5.08 -6.80 -1.26
CA GLU A 33 -5.72 -6.03 -0.19
C GLU A 33 -5.02 -6.28 1.13
N VAL A 34 -4.78 -5.20 1.87
CA VAL A 34 -4.28 -5.24 3.24
C VAL A 34 -5.50 -5.36 4.15
N GLU A 35 -5.66 -6.50 4.82
CA GLU A 35 -6.87 -6.77 5.62
C GLU A 35 -6.80 -6.19 7.04
N GLN A 36 -5.60 -6.06 7.60
CA GLN A 36 -5.40 -5.55 8.95
C GLN A 36 -4.47 -4.35 8.92
N TRP A 37 -5.05 -3.19 9.07
CA TRP A 37 -4.36 -1.91 9.14
C TRP A 37 -5.20 -0.91 9.93
N ASP A 38 -4.55 0.08 10.48
CA ASP A 38 -5.20 1.21 11.11
C ASP A 38 -4.45 2.49 10.79
N ALA A 39 -5.17 3.58 10.75
CA ALA A 39 -4.57 4.90 10.61
C ALA A 39 -5.26 5.90 11.54
N THR A 40 -4.45 6.83 12.02
CA THR A 40 -4.90 7.97 12.81
C THR A 40 -4.73 9.21 11.96
N VAL A 41 -5.79 9.98 11.79
CA VAL A 41 -5.81 11.22 11.02
C VAL A 41 -6.21 12.36 11.94
N ASP A 42 -5.35 13.33 12.13
CA ASP A 42 -5.68 14.54 12.84
C ASP A 42 -6.18 15.61 11.88
N VAL A 43 -7.35 16.15 12.18
CA VAL A 43 -8.05 17.13 11.35
C VAL A 43 -8.17 18.42 12.14
N GLY A 44 -7.76 19.53 11.55
CA GLY A 44 -7.84 20.84 12.16
C GLY A 44 -9.28 21.39 12.20
N PRO A 45 -9.49 22.54 12.90
CA PRO A 45 -10.81 23.16 13.00
C PRO A 45 -11.39 23.59 11.66
N ASP A 46 -10.54 23.81 10.68
CA ASP A 46 -10.90 24.16 9.30
C ASP A 46 -11.21 22.95 8.41
N GLY A 47 -11.17 21.75 8.99
CA GLY A 47 -11.37 20.50 8.25
C GLY A 47 -10.13 20.00 7.48
N ALA A 48 -9.00 20.71 7.62
CA ALA A 48 -7.76 20.30 6.92
C ALA A 48 -7.03 19.19 7.68
N ILE A 49 -6.51 18.21 6.94
CA ILE A 49 -5.68 17.14 7.49
C ILE A 49 -4.36 17.76 7.98
N GLN A 50 -3.99 17.49 9.23
CA GLN A 50 -2.79 18.01 9.87
C GLN A 50 -1.70 16.95 10.01
N SER A 51 -2.08 15.70 10.26
CA SER A 51 -1.13 14.59 10.38
C SER A 51 -1.79 13.27 10.04
N VAL A 52 -0.97 12.31 9.64
CA VAL A 52 -1.39 10.94 9.33
C VAL A 52 -0.38 9.97 9.91
N GLN A 53 -0.85 8.96 10.62
CA GLN A 53 -0.06 7.81 11.04
C GLN A 53 -0.79 6.55 10.62
N LEU A 54 -0.07 5.57 10.08
CA LEU A 54 -0.64 4.31 9.61
C LEU A 54 0.23 3.15 10.05
N ASN A 55 -0.41 2.05 10.46
CA ASN A 55 0.23 0.78 10.73
C ASN A 55 -0.48 -0.32 9.97
N ALA A 56 0.27 -1.27 9.43
CA ALA A 56 -0.29 -2.41 8.70
C ALA A 56 0.43 -3.71 9.09
N ASP A 57 -0.35 -4.80 9.16
CA ASP A 57 0.16 -6.13 9.46
C ASP A 57 0.69 -6.78 8.18
N PRO A 58 1.98 -7.16 8.12
CA PRO A 58 2.57 -7.77 6.93
C PRO A 58 1.95 -9.13 6.59
N SER A 59 1.38 -9.83 7.57
CA SER A 59 0.74 -11.13 7.34
C SER A 59 -0.69 -11.02 6.81
N SER A 60 -1.21 -9.80 6.69
CA SER A 60 -2.61 -9.57 6.29
C SER A 60 -2.81 -9.20 4.82
N LEU A 61 -1.77 -9.28 4.00
CA LEU A 61 -1.87 -8.99 2.57
C LEU A 61 -2.44 -10.19 1.82
N ARG A 62 -3.59 -9.99 1.16
CA ARG A 62 -4.31 -11.05 0.44
C ARG A 62 -4.56 -10.65 -0.99
N VAL A 63 -4.25 -11.53 -1.93
CA VAL A 63 -4.56 -11.32 -3.35
C VAL A 63 -6.07 -11.34 -3.54
N ARG A 64 -6.61 -10.27 -4.13
CA ARG A 64 -8.03 -10.18 -4.50
C ARG A 64 -8.24 -10.44 -5.99
N GLU A 65 -7.30 -10.01 -6.82
CA GLU A 65 -7.41 -10.15 -8.27
C GLU A 65 -6.04 -10.46 -8.86
N GLY A 66 -6.02 -11.32 -9.87
CA GLY A 66 -4.85 -11.59 -10.71
C GLY A 66 -5.22 -11.36 -12.17
N HIS A 67 -4.48 -10.51 -12.86
CA HIS A 67 -4.74 -10.11 -14.24
C HIS A 67 -3.62 -10.53 -15.18
N ASN A 68 -3.96 -10.71 -16.46
CA ASN A 68 -3.01 -10.88 -17.57
C ASN A 68 -2.20 -12.18 -17.57
N GLY A 69 -2.40 -13.09 -16.62
CA GLY A 69 -1.73 -14.39 -16.60
C GLY A 69 -2.34 -15.38 -17.61
N ALA A 70 -1.52 -16.34 -18.06
CA ALA A 70 -1.96 -17.37 -18.99
C ALA A 70 -2.98 -18.34 -18.37
N LYS A 71 -2.94 -18.54 -17.07
CA LYS A 71 -3.82 -19.41 -16.30
C LYS A 71 -4.34 -18.69 -15.07
N ALA A 72 -5.57 -19.03 -14.64
CA ALA A 72 -6.10 -18.50 -13.38
C ALA A 72 -5.27 -18.96 -12.18
N LEU A 73 -5.19 -18.12 -11.16
CA LEU A 73 -4.54 -18.45 -9.89
C LEU A 73 -5.33 -19.54 -9.16
N THR A 74 -4.62 -20.56 -8.68
CA THR A 74 -5.20 -21.62 -7.84
C THR A 74 -5.13 -21.23 -6.38
N ASP A 75 -5.85 -21.95 -5.50
CA ASP A 75 -5.77 -21.74 -4.04
C ASP A 75 -4.34 -21.97 -3.53
N LYS A 76 -3.60 -22.92 -4.11
CA LYS A 76 -2.19 -23.13 -3.78
C LYS A 76 -1.34 -21.92 -4.16
N ASP A 77 -1.56 -21.36 -5.34
CA ASP A 77 -0.85 -20.16 -5.78
C ASP A 77 -1.09 -18.99 -4.84
N LEU A 78 -2.34 -18.77 -4.44
CA LEU A 78 -2.69 -17.70 -3.50
C LEU A 78 -2.01 -17.88 -2.14
N LYS A 79 -1.94 -19.10 -1.65
CA LYS A 79 -1.25 -19.42 -0.40
C LYS A 79 0.26 -19.19 -0.51
N ASP A 80 0.86 -19.64 -1.60
CA ASP A 80 2.30 -19.47 -1.84
C ASP A 80 2.67 -17.98 -2.00
N ILE A 81 1.84 -17.20 -2.67
CA ILE A 81 2.02 -15.75 -2.79
C ILE A 81 1.94 -15.09 -1.42
N HIS A 82 0.93 -15.42 -0.62
CA HIS A 82 0.77 -14.88 0.72
C HIS A 82 2.01 -15.14 1.60
N THR A 83 2.48 -16.38 1.61
CA THR A 83 3.69 -16.77 2.35
C THR A 83 4.92 -16.01 1.87
N SER A 84 5.07 -15.87 0.54
CA SER A 84 6.20 -15.14 -0.04
C SER A 84 6.21 -13.66 0.33
N ILE A 85 5.06 -13.02 0.33
CA ILE A 85 4.94 -11.61 0.72
C ILE A 85 5.34 -11.42 2.17
N ASP A 86 4.75 -12.20 3.08
CA ASP A 86 4.98 -12.08 4.51
C ASP A 86 6.43 -12.41 4.89
N GLU A 87 6.93 -13.56 4.45
CA GLU A 87 8.23 -14.06 4.91
C GLU A 87 9.41 -13.56 4.09
N LYS A 88 9.30 -13.52 2.76
CA LYS A 88 10.42 -13.22 1.88
C LYS A 88 10.53 -11.75 1.50
N VAL A 89 9.41 -11.09 1.28
CA VAL A 89 9.38 -9.68 0.87
C VAL A 89 9.42 -8.77 2.09
N LEU A 90 8.53 -8.95 3.04
CA LEU A 90 8.39 -8.10 4.22
C LEU A 90 9.13 -8.64 5.45
N GLY A 91 9.55 -9.90 5.43
CA GLY A 91 10.31 -10.51 6.53
C GLY A 91 9.56 -10.55 7.85
N GLY A 92 8.23 -10.61 7.83
CA GLY A 92 7.38 -10.61 9.02
C GLY A 92 7.41 -9.29 9.81
N LYS A 93 7.84 -8.17 9.19
CA LYS A 93 8.04 -6.90 9.88
C LYS A 93 6.86 -5.95 9.64
N PRO A 94 6.39 -5.25 10.70
CA PRO A 94 5.31 -4.29 10.57
C PRO A 94 5.60 -3.21 9.54
N ILE A 95 4.56 -2.77 8.86
CA ILE A 95 4.58 -1.63 7.96
C ILE A 95 4.08 -0.43 8.73
N ALA A 96 4.79 0.70 8.67
CA ALA A 96 4.39 1.91 9.38
C ALA A 96 4.66 3.15 8.53
N PHE A 97 3.77 4.11 8.61
CA PHE A 97 3.95 5.43 8.03
C PHE A 97 3.64 6.50 9.07
N ALA A 98 4.48 7.54 9.14
CA ALA A 98 4.23 8.70 9.98
C ALA A 98 4.54 9.97 9.19
N SER A 99 3.57 10.87 9.09
CA SER A 99 3.77 12.16 8.42
C SER A 99 4.70 13.06 9.22
N THR A 100 5.53 13.82 8.50
CA THR A 100 6.38 14.89 9.06
C THR A 100 5.89 16.26 8.63
N ALA A 101 5.16 16.35 7.52
CA ALA A 101 4.56 17.59 7.04
C ALA A 101 3.34 17.27 6.18
N VAL A 102 2.32 18.10 6.27
CA VAL A 102 1.13 18.03 5.42
C VAL A 102 0.90 19.42 4.84
N GLU A 103 0.92 19.53 3.53
CA GLU A 103 0.79 20.80 2.81
C GLU A 103 -0.53 20.83 2.05
N PRO A 104 -1.34 21.88 2.21
CA PRO A 104 -2.61 22.00 1.47
C PRO A 104 -2.42 22.09 -0.04
N ARG A 105 -3.36 21.51 -0.78
CA ARG A 105 -3.53 21.64 -2.23
C ARG A 105 -4.96 22.05 -2.52
N ASP A 106 -5.26 22.42 -3.77
CA ASP A 106 -6.61 22.83 -4.17
C ASP A 106 -7.67 21.75 -3.88
N ASP A 107 -7.34 20.48 -4.16
CA ASP A 107 -8.27 19.33 -4.04
C ASP A 107 -7.83 18.32 -2.99
N GLY A 108 -6.92 18.68 -2.11
CA GLY A 108 -6.43 17.74 -1.11
C GLY A 108 -5.20 18.24 -0.39
N VAL A 109 -4.30 17.31 -0.11
CA VAL A 109 -3.04 17.61 0.59
C VAL A 109 -1.89 16.83 -0.02
N THR A 110 -0.68 17.38 0.09
CA THR A 110 0.56 16.62 -0.12
C THR A 110 1.10 16.20 1.24
N VAL A 111 1.28 14.91 1.43
CA VAL A 111 1.77 14.32 2.67
C VAL A 111 3.22 13.90 2.49
N ARG A 112 4.09 14.40 3.37
CA ARG A 112 5.48 13.97 3.48
C ARG A 112 5.66 13.23 4.79
N GLY A 113 6.42 12.16 4.76
CA GLY A 113 6.66 11.40 5.98
C GLY A 113 7.71 10.32 5.82
N GLU A 114 7.72 9.42 6.76
CA GLU A 114 8.63 8.28 6.78
C GLU A 114 7.84 6.99 6.69
N LEU A 115 8.20 6.15 5.72
CA LEU A 115 7.61 4.84 5.49
C LEU A 115 8.62 3.77 5.91
N THR A 116 8.18 2.88 6.79
CA THR A 116 8.96 1.74 7.26
C THR A 116 8.39 0.45 6.71
N MET A 117 9.22 -0.32 6.02
CA MET A 117 8.90 -1.66 5.50
C MET A 117 10.16 -2.52 5.59
N ALA A 118 10.01 -3.81 5.91
CA ALA A 118 11.11 -4.78 5.91
C ALA A 118 12.36 -4.29 6.66
N HIS A 119 12.20 -3.64 7.81
CA HIS A 119 13.25 -3.02 8.65
C HIS A 119 13.85 -1.71 8.13
N THR A 120 13.45 -1.22 6.99
CA THR A 120 14.05 -0.02 6.40
C THR A 120 13.07 1.14 6.47
N THR A 121 13.51 2.29 6.94
CA THR A 121 12.74 3.52 6.98
C THR A 121 13.30 4.50 5.98
N ARG A 122 12.44 5.02 5.08
CA ARG A 122 12.82 5.97 4.04
C ARG A 122 11.75 7.05 3.91
N PRO A 123 12.13 8.25 3.44
CA PRO A 123 11.14 9.29 3.13
C PRO A 123 10.18 8.84 2.03
N ALA A 124 8.92 9.22 2.18
CA ALA A 124 7.90 9.03 1.16
C ALA A 124 7.03 10.28 1.07
N THR A 125 6.66 10.67 -0.13
CA THR A 125 5.80 11.82 -0.39
C THR A 125 4.71 11.43 -1.38
N PHE A 126 3.46 11.75 -1.06
CA PHE A 126 2.34 11.42 -1.92
C PHE A 126 1.22 12.44 -1.78
N ASP A 127 0.39 12.52 -2.82
CA ASP A 127 -0.77 13.36 -2.83
C ASP A 127 -2.01 12.58 -2.43
N ILE A 128 -2.84 13.20 -1.60
CA ILE A 128 -4.13 12.68 -1.19
C ILE A 128 -5.20 13.66 -1.68
N ASP A 129 -6.16 13.16 -2.44
CA ASP A 129 -7.33 13.91 -2.84
C ASP A 129 -8.38 13.80 -1.74
N VAL A 130 -8.97 14.92 -1.37
CA VAL A 130 -10.00 15.00 -0.34
C VAL A 130 -11.23 15.65 -0.96
N SER A 131 -12.33 14.89 -1.05
CA SER A 131 -13.59 15.43 -1.55
C SER A 131 -14.47 16.00 -0.43
N GLY A 132 -15.41 16.87 -0.80
CA GLY A 132 -16.26 17.57 0.17
C GLY A 132 -17.13 16.68 1.03
N ASP A 133 -17.35 15.43 0.61
CA ASP A 133 -18.10 14.40 1.36
C ASP A 133 -17.23 13.60 2.33
N GLY A 134 -15.93 13.95 2.46
CA GLY A 134 -15.00 13.28 3.35
C GLY A 134 -14.29 12.06 2.75
N ARG A 135 -14.45 11.78 1.47
CA ARG A 135 -13.68 10.71 0.82
C ARG A 135 -12.24 11.14 0.64
N VAL A 136 -11.33 10.25 0.99
CA VAL A 136 -9.88 10.45 0.93
C VAL A 136 -9.28 9.34 0.07
N ALA A 137 -8.58 9.72 -0.99
CA ALA A 137 -8.00 8.77 -1.93
C ALA A 137 -6.61 9.20 -2.37
N GLY A 138 -5.69 8.24 -2.49
CA GLY A 138 -4.35 8.51 -2.95
C GLY A 138 -3.63 7.27 -3.43
N THR A 139 -2.62 7.48 -4.26
CA THR A 139 -1.75 6.43 -4.78
C THR A 139 -0.30 6.82 -4.54
N LEU A 140 0.46 5.91 -3.93
CA LEU A 140 1.89 6.08 -3.68
C LEU A 140 2.67 5.01 -4.46
N PRO A 141 3.42 5.40 -5.51
CA PRO A 141 4.38 4.48 -6.11
C PRO A 141 5.54 4.23 -5.14
N VAL A 142 5.91 2.96 -4.97
CA VAL A 142 7.01 2.54 -4.10
C VAL A 142 7.97 1.67 -4.89
N THR A 143 9.23 2.09 -4.94
CA THR A 143 10.30 1.30 -5.54
C THR A 143 10.91 0.43 -4.45
N GLN A 144 10.64 -0.87 -4.48
CA GLN A 144 10.95 -1.80 -3.41
C GLN A 144 12.45 -1.81 -3.03
N SER A 145 13.32 -1.71 -4.01
CA SER A 145 14.78 -1.72 -3.78
C SER A 145 15.26 -0.54 -2.94
N GLU A 146 14.53 0.57 -2.89
CA GLU A 146 14.86 1.69 -2.01
C GLU A 146 14.66 1.34 -0.53
N TRP A 147 13.84 0.32 -0.22
CA TRP A 147 13.66 -0.22 1.13
C TRP A 147 14.43 -1.52 1.35
N ASP A 148 15.46 -1.77 0.56
CA ASP A 148 16.27 -3.00 0.60
C ASP A 148 15.43 -4.28 0.40
N ILE A 149 14.28 -4.15 -0.23
CA ILE A 149 13.44 -5.28 -0.62
C ILE A 149 13.87 -5.75 -2.01
N LYS A 150 14.17 -7.05 -2.12
CA LYS A 150 14.42 -7.68 -3.42
C LYS A 150 13.09 -8.09 -4.02
N PRO A 151 12.69 -7.55 -5.18
CA PRO A 151 11.46 -7.96 -5.83
C PRO A 151 11.45 -9.48 -6.08
N TYR A 152 10.27 -10.09 -5.90
CA TYR A 152 10.10 -11.52 -6.11
C TYR A 152 10.44 -11.91 -7.55
N LYS A 153 11.14 -13.03 -7.71
CA LYS A 153 11.45 -13.63 -9.01
C LYS A 153 11.28 -15.14 -8.97
N ALA A 154 10.95 -15.68 -10.15
CA ALA A 154 10.84 -17.10 -10.39
C ALA A 154 11.49 -17.45 -11.73
N PHE A 155 11.65 -18.74 -12.00
CA PHE A 155 12.23 -19.25 -13.25
C PHE A 155 13.57 -18.58 -13.60
N MET A 156 14.48 -18.53 -12.62
CA MET A 156 15.82 -17.95 -12.76
C MET A 156 15.80 -16.46 -13.19
N GLY A 157 14.79 -15.71 -12.75
CA GLY A 157 14.66 -14.28 -13.03
C GLY A 157 13.96 -13.94 -14.35
N THR A 158 13.51 -14.95 -15.10
CA THR A 158 12.75 -14.71 -16.34
C THR A 158 11.30 -14.26 -16.07
N LEU A 159 10.78 -14.56 -14.89
CA LEU A 159 9.54 -14.01 -14.36
C LEU A 159 9.84 -13.28 -13.07
N LYS A 160 9.45 -12.02 -12.98
CA LYS A 160 9.68 -11.21 -11.79
C LYS A 160 8.57 -10.18 -11.61
N VAL A 161 8.46 -9.70 -10.37
CA VAL A 161 7.64 -8.55 -10.03
C VAL A 161 8.45 -7.29 -10.33
N ARG A 162 7.80 -6.30 -10.96
CA ARG A 162 8.42 -4.99 -11.20
C ARG A 162 8.83 -4.37 -9.87
N ASP A 163 9.98 -3.70 -9.84
CA ASP A 163 10.52 -3.07 -8.63
C ASP A 163 9.56 -2.00 -8.06
N THR A 164 8.89 -1.25 -8.92
CA THR A 164 7.90 -0.27 -8.49
C THR A 164 6.52 -0.91 -8.38
N VAL A 165 5.92 -0.82 -7.19
CA VAL A 165 4.55 -1.21 -6.90
C VAL A 165 3.75 0.03 -6.51
N GLU A 166 2.42 -0.06 -6.50
CA GLU A 166 1.56 1.07 -6.15
C GLU A 166 0.76 0.75 -4.89
N ILE A 167 0.84 1.63 -3.89
CA ILE A 167 -0.02 1.56 -2.70
C ILE A 167 -1.21 2.47 -2.95
N VAL A 168 -2.43 1.96 -2.83
CA VAL A 168 -3.66 2.67 -3.12
C VAL A 168 -4.53 2.74 -1.86
N LEU A 169 -4.81 3.96 -1.41
CA LEU A 169 -5.68 4.22 -0.27
C LEU A 169 -7.00 4.83 -0.77
N ASP A 170 -8.12 4.32 -0.29
CA ASP A 170 -9.45 4.86 -0.57
C ASP A 170 -10.32 4.65 0.66
N VAL A 171 -10.53 5.72 1.43
CA VAL A 171 -11.25 5.66 2.71
C VAL A 171 -12.28 6.79 2.81
N GLN A 172 -13.27 6.58 3.67
CA GLN A 172 -14.28 7.57 4.01
C GLN A 172 -14.03 8.06 5.43
N LEU A 173 -13.74 9.34 5.59
CA LEU A 173 -13.69 9.97 6.91
C LEU A 173 -15.12 10.22 7.40
N SER A 174 -15.31 10.10 8.72
CA SER A 174 -16.60 10.39 9.32
C SER A 174 -16.90 11.88 9.24
N ALA A 175 -18.15 12.21 8.95
CA ALA A 175 -18.64 13.56 9.16
C ALA A 175 -18.85 13.79 10.66
N ASP A 176 -18.28 14.88 11.21
CA ASP A 176 -18.50 15.30 12.60
C ASP A 176 -19.86 16.02 12.74
#